data_360f3d35b3105f26d37fbba03a7007d6
#
_entry.id   360f3d35b3105f26d37fbba03a7007d6
#
_cell.length_a   1.000
_cell.length_b   1.000
_cell.length_c   1.000
_cell.angle_alpha   90.00
_cell.angle_beta   90.00
_cell.angle_gamma   90.00
#
_symmetry.space_group_name_H-M   'P 1'
#
loop_
_entity.id
_entity.type
_entity.pdbx_description
1 polymer ?
#
loop_
_entity_poly.entity_id
_entity_poly.type
_entity_poly.pdbx_seq_one_letter_code
_entity_poly.pdbx_strand_id
1 'polypeptide(L)'
;HFNPGGKPHGHHGKAERHAGDMPNLRADASGVARVMLESDLLSVGSGSADVIGRSVGIHRDPDDYASQPAGNSGPRLACGVIVAGR
;
A
#
# COMPACT_ATOMS: atom_id res chain seq x y z
N HIS A 1 -0.66 -3.37 7.20
CA HIS A 1 -1.30 -2.96 5.93
C HIS A 1 -2.79 -2.71 6.14
N PHE A 2 -3.35 -1.75 5.41
CA PHE A 2 -4.77 -1.42 5.49
C PHE A 2 -5.61 -2.56 4.93
N ASN A 3 -6.41 -3.19 5.79
CA ASN A 3 -7.09 -4.45 5.48
C ASN A 3 -8.56 -4.44 5.98
N PRO A 4 -9.41 -3.58 5.44
CA PRO A 4 -10.81 -3.51 5.87
C PRO A 4 -11.60 -4.78 5.53
N GLY A 5 -11.16 -5.57 4.56
CA GLY A 5 -11.81 -6.80 4.14
C GLY A 5 -11.36 -8.06 4.89
N GLY A 6 -10.38 -7.94 5.78
CA GLY A 6 -9.88 -9.10 6.55
C GLY A 6 -9.20 -10.17 5.70
N LYS A 7 -8.55 -9.80 4.60
CA LYS A 7 -7.90 -10.73 3.67
C LYS A 7 -6.41 -10.86 3.97
N PRO A 8 -5.73 -11.94 3.49
CA PRO A 8 -4.28 -12.06 3.60
C PRO A 8 -3.57 -11.08 2.67
N HIS A 9 -2.28 -10.84 2.95
CA HIS A 9 -1.42 -10.08 2.07
C HIS A 9 -1.26 -10.78 0.71
N GLY A 10 -1.18 -10.03 -0.37
CA GLY A 10 -0.97 -10.57 -1.70
C GLY A 10 -0.61 -9.50 -2.71
N HIS A 11 -0.38 -9.94 -3.94
CA HIS A 11 -0.10 -9.05 -5.06
C HIS A 11 -1.31 -8.15 -5.33
N HIS A 12 -1.08 -6.89 -5.69
CA HIS A 12 -2.14 -5.91 -5.95
C HIS A 12 -3.13 -6.30 -7.05
N GLY A 13 -2.77 -7.25 -7.91
CA GLY A 13 -3.65 -7.80 -8.94
C GLY A 13 -4.48 -9.00 -8.51
N LYS A 14 -4.31 -9.50 -7.28
CA LYS A 14 -5.07 -10.65 -6.77
C LYS A 14 -6.32 -10.22 -6.02
N ALA A 15 -7.35 -11.07 -5.99
CA ALA A 15 -8.54 -10.86 -5.18
C ALA A 15 -8.23 -11.01 -3.68
N GLU A 16 -7.40 -11.98 -3.31
CA GLU A 16 -6.97 -12.23 -1.93
C GLU A 16 -5.75 -11.35 -1.61
N ARG A 17 -6.01 -10.13 -1.15
CA ARG A 17 -5.00 -9.15 -0.74
C ARG A 17 -5.56 -8.14 0.24
N HIS A 18 -4.69 -7.43 0.96
CA HIS A 18 -5.10 -6.24 1.68
C HIS A 18 -5.51 -5.15 0.69
N ALA A 19 -6.55 -4.37 1.02
CA ALA A 19 -6.95 -3.26 0.16
C ALA A 19 -5.83 -2.24 -0.03
N GLY A 20 -4.96 -2.09 0.97
CA GLY A 20 -3.81 -1.20 0.93
C GLY A 20 -2.54 -1.77 0.28
N ASP A 21 -2.58 -3.00 -0.22
CA ASP A 21 -1.42 -3.59 -0.89
C ASP A 21 -1.18 -2.92 -2.24
N MET A 22 0.04 -2.44 -2.46
CA MET A 22 0.45 -1.70 -3.65
C MET A 22 1.67 -2.36 -4.29
N PRO A 23 1.93 -2.08 -5.59
CA PRO A 23 3.12 -2.63 -6.23
C PRO A 23 4.40 -2.05 -5.63
N ASN A 24 5.49 -2.79 -5.80
CA ASN A 24 6.81 -2.29 -5.45
C ASN A 24 7.15 -1.03 -6.24
N LEU A 25 7.85 -0.12 -5.58
CA LEU A 25 8.39 1.08 -6.22
C LEU A 25 9.78 0.78 -6.79
N ARG A 26 10.07 1.33 -7.94
CA ARG A 26 11.40 1.28 -8.55
C ARG A 26 11.93 2.69 -8.70
N ALA A 27 13.02 3.00 -7.99
CA ALA A 27 13.70 4.28 -8.12
C ALA A 27 14.61 4.28 -9.35
N ASP A 28 14.68 5.42 -10.03
CA ASP A 28 15.61 5.63 -11.13
C ASP A 28 17.03 5.93 -10.61
N ALA A 29 17.96 6.21 -11.51
CA ALA A 29 19.36 6.47 -11.14
C ALA A 29 19.52 7.72 -10.26
N SER A 30 18.58 8.65 -10.26
CA SER A 30 18.59 9.83 -9.39
C SER A 30 17.90 9.61 -8.05
N GLY A 31 17.39 8.40 -7.79
CA GLY A 31 16.68 8.07 -6.56
C GLY A 31 15.20 8.45 -6.56
N VAL A 32 14.62 8.72 -7.71
CA VAL A 32 13.20 9.09 -7.85
C VAL A 32 12.40 7.91 -8.35
N ALA A 33 11.30 7.60 -7.65
CA ALA A 33 10.29 6.64 -8.09
C ALA A 33 8.97 7.39 -8.36
N ARG A 34 8.36 7.12 -9.50
CA ARG A 34 7.04 7.66 -9.86
C ARG A 34 6.12 6.50 -10.20
N VAL A 35 4.93 6.52 -9.64
CA VAL A 35 3.92 5.51 -9.89
C VAL A 35 2.54 6.16 -9.92
N MET A 36 1.69 5.67 -10.81
CA MET A 36 0.27 6.02 -10.84
C MET A 36 -0.53 4.75 -10.63
N LEU A 37 -1.42 4.76 -9.65
CA LEU A 37 -2.25 3.63 -9.29
C LEU A 37 -3.72 4.04 -9.28
N GLU A 38 -4.57 3.13 -9.72
CA GLU A 38 -6.01 3.23 -9.53
C GLU A 38 -6.48 2.00 -8.74
N SER A 39 -7.40 2.22 -7.82
CA SER A 39 -7.96 1.15 -7.00
C SER A 39 -9.45 1.40 -6.75
N ASP A 40 -10.25 0.37 -6.95
CA ASP A 40 -11.66 0.35 -6.57
C ASP A 40 -11.88 -0.25 -5.17
N LEU A 41 -10.81 -0.67 -4.49
CA LEU A 41 -10.87 -1.21 -3.12
C LEU A 41 -10.68 -0.13 -2.05
N LEU A 42 -10.26 1.06 -2.43
CA LEU A 42 -10.03 2.18 -1.53
C LEU A 42 -11.02 3.30 -1.82
N SER A 43 -11.36 4.06 -0.79
CA SER A 43 -12.21 5.24 -0.93
C SER A 43 -11.60 6.43 -0.22
N VAL A 44 -12.11 7.62 -0.50
CA VAL A 44 -11.65 8.87 0.09
C VAL A 44 -12.87 9.60 0.69
N GLY A 45 -12.88 9.72 2.01
CA GLY A 45 -13.87 10.51 2.74
C GLY A 45 -15.06 9.73 3.29
N SER A 46 -15.24 8.45 2.95
CA SER A 46 -16.38 7.68 3.48
C SER A 46 -16.19 6.17 3.36
N GLY A 47 -16.90 5.42 4.21
CA GLY A 47 -16.96 3.97 4.17
C GLY A 47 -15.83 3.27 4.90
N SER A 48 -15.86 1.93 4.93
CA SER A 48 -14.89 1.10 5.63
C SER A 48 -13.52 1.06 4.94
N ALA A 49 -13.46 1.43 3.66
CA ALA A 49 -12.23 1.48 2.88
C ALA A 49 -11.66 2.91 2.78
N ASP A 50 -12.14 3.83 3.60
CA ASP A 50 -11.67 5.23 3.63
C ASP A 50 -10.21 5.31 4.10
N VAL A 51 -9.36 5.94 3.29
CA VAL A 51 -7.93 6.09 3.56
C VAL A 51 -7.57 7.37 4.31
N ILE A 52 -8.50 8.29 4.50
CA ILE A 52 -8.25 9.53 5.24
C ILE A 52 -7.86 9.20 6.68
N GLY A 53 -6.79 9.80 7.17
CA GLY A 53 -6.24 9.52 8.50
C GLY A 53 -5.35 8.28 8.57
N ARG A 54 -5.26 7.50 7.51
CA ARG A 54 -4.34 6.38 7.38
C ARG A 54 -2.98 6.89 6.90
N SER A 55 -2.01 5.98 6.78
CA SER A 55 -0.67 6.35 6.33
C SER A 55 -0.26 5.58 5.08
N VAL A 56 0.60 6.21 4.29
CA VAL A 56 1.35 5.53 3.24
C VAL A 56 2.72 5.20 3.80
N GLY A 57 3.10 3.92 3.77
CA GLY A 57 4.39 3.45 4.28
C GLY A 57 5.27 2.94 3.15
N ILE A 58 6.56 3.24 3.22
CA ILE A 58 7.57 2.73 2.30
C ILE A 58 8.48 1.79 3.09
N HIS A 59 8.61 0.55 2.64
CA HIS A 59 9.44 -0.47 3.27
C HIS A 59 10.83 -0.54 2.63
N ARG A 60 11.80 -1.06 3.39
CA ARG A 60 13.19 -1.17 2.95
C ARG A 60 13.38 -2.18 1.83
N ASP A 61 12.72 -3.32 1.93
CA ASP A 61 12.92 -4.45 1.03
C ASP A 61 11.73 -4.63 0.09
N PRO A 62 11.94 -5.25 -1.09
CA PRO A 62 10.84 -5.52 -2.01
C PRO A 62 9.80 -6.45 -1.36
N ASP A 63 8.54 -6.21 -1.67
CA ASP A 63 7.45 -7.13 -1.36
C ASP A 63 7.60 -8.38 -2.22
N ASP A 64 7.58 -9.56 -1.62
CA ASP A 64 7.61 -10.84 -2.35
C ASP A 64 6.21 -11.27 -2.83
N TYR A 65 5.16 -10.51 -2.44
CA TYR A 65 3.76 -10.72 -2.77
C TYR A 65 3.15 -12.03 -2.24
N ALA A 66 3.83 -12.72 -1.35
CA ALA A 66 3.39 -14.03 -0.85
C ALA A 66 3.49 -14.17 0.66
N SER A 67 4.60 -13.77 1.26
CA SER A 67 4.84 -13.94 2.69
C SER A 67 3.88 -13.11 3.53
N GLN A 68 3.37 -13.70 4.60
CA GLN A 68 2.45 -13.02 5.50
C GLN A 68 3.22 -12.45 6.71
N PRO A 69 2.77 -11.34 7.28
CA PRO A 69 1.59 -10.54 6.88
C PRO A 69 1.89 -9.45 5.84
N ALA A 70 3.12 -9.22 5.44
CA ALA A 70 3.51 -8.04 4.68
C ALA A 70 4.58 -8.28 3.60
N GLY A 71 4.70 -9.52 3.09
CA GLY A 71 5.58 -9.82 1.97
C GLY A 71 7.07 -9.76 2.29
N ASN A 72 7.44 -9.91 3.55
CA ASN A 72 8.84 -9.87 4.00
C ASN A 72 9.56 -8.56 3.59
N SER A 73 8.83 -7.45 3.61
CA SER A 73 9.33 -6.15 3.12
C SER A 73 10.28 -5.44 4.09
N GLY A 74 10.51 -6.01 5.27
CA GLY A 74 11.40 -5.44 6.27
C GLY A 74 10.83 -4.21 6.97
N PRO A 75 11.68 -3.44 7.65
CA PRO A 75 11.23 -2.27 8.39
C PRO A 75 10.76 -1.15 7.46
N ARG A 76 9.90 -0.28 8.01
CA ARG A 76 9.44 0.91 7.33
C ARG A 76 10.56 1.95 7.26
N LEU A 77 10.82 2.50 6.08
CA LEU A 77 11.82 3.56 5.89
C LEU A 77 11.20 4.96 6.02
N ALA A 78 9.97 5.10 5.56
CA ALA A 78 9.28 6.39 5.55
C ALA A 78 7.78 6.18 5.62
N CYS A 79 7.04 7.16 6.12
CA CYS A 79 5.58 7.18 6.07
C CYS A 79 5.06 8.60 6.04
N GLY A 80 3.83 8.75 5.55
CA GLY A 80 3.12 10.01 5.56
C GLY A 80 1.63 9.78 5.84
N VAL A 81 1.01 10.68 6.56
CA VAL A 81 -0.43 10.60 6.86
C VAL A 81 -1.22 11.15 5.68
N ILE A 82 -2.28 10.44 5.32
CA ILE A 82 -3.20 10.86 4.27
C ILE A 82 -4.20 11.84 4.86
N VAL A 83 -4.27 13.04 4.30
CA VAL A 83 -5.20 14.08 4.71
C VAL A 83 -6.15 14.42 3.57
N ALA A 84 -7.32 14.98 3.89
CA ALA A 84 -8.27 15.39 2.87
C ALA A 84 -7.68 16.52 2.02
N GLY A 85 -7.78 16.39 0.69
CA GLY A 85 -7.46 17.43 -0.26
C GLY A 85 -8.54 18.53 -0.30
N ARG A 86 -8.21 19.61 -0.96
CA ARG A 86 -9.15 20.73 -1.19
C ARG A 86 -9.75 20.66 -2.58
#